data_2c27da2c8bd7e5fb4eda07ba4366cb78
#
_entry.id   2c27da2c8bd7e5fb4eda07ba4366cb78
#
_cell.length_a   1.000
_cell.length_b   1.000
_cell.length_c   1.000
_cell.angle_alpha   90.00
_cell.angle_beta   90.00
_cell.angle_gamma   90.00
#
_symmetry.space_group_name_H-M   'P 1'
#
loop_
_entity.id
_entity.type
_entity.pdbx_description
1 polymer ?
#
loop_
_entity_poly.entity_id
_entity_poly.type
_entity_poly.pdbx_seq_one_letter_code
_entity_poly.pdbx_strand_id
1 'polypeptide(L)'
;MNPLLLRASRAIICFIIAFVLASLVEYWLHRLMHVNRKIGERHRDHHRRNEGQGVIWEFRDYVVGSSLVMLLMFVYSWDAGLGWLLGSLTYAAFSAYAHQLQHENPTKCFWMKMPVHYVHHKYGMWEHNFGLAVDWWDHVFGTYKSVEWLSEKEMALSERGYLQLKWW
;
A
#
# COMPACT_ATOMS: atom_id res chain seq x y z
N MET A 1 -10.55 -24.86 -26.24
CA MET A 1 -10.94 -23.80 -25.25
C MET A 1 -11.39 -22.57 -26.03
N ASN A 2 -12.49 -21.96 -25.64
CA ASN A 2 -12.99 -20.75 -26.29
C ASN A 2 -11.93 -19.64 -26.23
N PRO A 3 -11.52 -18.99 -27.35
CA PRO A 3 -10.51 -17.95 -27.37
C PRO A 3 -10.83 -16.75 -26.43
N LEU A 4 -12.11 -16.41 -26.28
CA LEU A 4 -12.55 -15.34 -25.38
C LEU A 4 -12.29 -15.71 -23.91
N LEU A 5 -12.59 -16.93 -23.50
CA LEU A 5 -12.31 -17.42 -22.15
C LEU A 5 -10.81 -17.42 -21.85
N LEU A 6 -9.98 -17.79 -22.83
CA LEU A 6 -8.52 -17.78 -22.66
C LEU A 6 -7.99 -16.35 -22.41
N ARG A 7 -8.47 -15.37 -23.18
CA ARG A 7 -8.11 -13.96 -23.00
C ARG A 7 -8.56 -13.43 -21.65
N ALA A 8 -9.81 -13.68 -21.27
CA ALA A 8 -10.35 -13.26 -19.98
C ALA A 8 -9.56 -13.88 -18.81
N SER A 9 -9.28 -15.19 -18.87
CA SER A 9 -8.47 -15.85 -17.83
C SER A 9 -7.08 -15.24 -17.70
N ARG A 10 -6.41 -14.92 -18.82
CA ARG A 10 -5.09 -14.28 -18.83
C ARG A 10 -5.14 -12.90 -18.19
N ALA A 11 -6.12 -12.06 -18.55
CA ALA A 11 -6.31 -10.76 -17.95
C ALA A 11 -6.51 -10.84 -16.43
N ILE A 12 -7.35 -11.77 -15.96
CA ILE A 12 -7.61 -11.99 -14.52
C ILE A 12 -6.33 -12.45 -13.81
N ILE A 13 -5.60 -13.39 -14.37
CA ILE A 13 -4.34 -13.86 -13.78
C ILE A 13 -3.33 -12.73 -13.70
N CYS A 14 -3.16 -11.95 -14.76
CA CYS A 14 -2.24 -10.79 -14.75
C CYS A 14 -2.67 -9.72 -13.75
N PHE A 15 -3.98 -9.48 -13.60
CA PHE A 15 -4.50 -8.57 -12.55
C PHE A 15 -4.10 -9.02 -11.16
N ILE A 16 -4.34 -10.30 -10.82
CA ILE A 16 -4.02 -10.83 -9.49
C ILE A 16 -2.51 -10.77 -9.22
N ILE A 17 -1.70 -11.19 -10.21
CA ILE A 17 -0.24 -11.17 -10.08
C ILE A 17 0.25 -9.73 -9.89
N ALA A 18 -0.24 -8.77 -10.69
CA ALA A 18 0.15 -7.37 -10.57
C ALA A 18 -0.20 -6.78 -9.20
N PHE A 19 -1.42 -7.06 -8.70
CA PHE A 19 -1.86 -6.61 -7.38
C PHE A 19 -0.94 -7.14 -6.25
N VAL A 20 -0.64 -8.44 -6.27
CA VAL A 20 0.23 -9.07 -5.26
C VAL A 20 1.68 -8.58 -5.38
N LEU A 21 2.22 -8.46 -6.59
CA LEU A 21 3.59 -7.97 -6.79
C LEU A 21 3.73 -6.49 -6.42
N ALA A 22 2.72 -5.66 -6.69
CA ALA A 22 2.72 -4.27 -6.27
C ALA A 22 2.83 -4.14 -4.75
N SER A 23 2.10 -4.97 -3.99
CA SER A 23 2.20 -5.00 -2.52
C SER A 23 3.58 -5.45 -2.02
N LEU A 24 4.22 -6.37 -2.73
CA LEU A 24 5.58 -6.82 -2.41
C LEU A 24 6.61 -5.71 -2.68
N VAL A 25 6.47 -5.03 -3.82
CA VAL A 25 7.35 -3.89 -4.17
C VAL A 25 7.21 -2.76 -3.15
N GLU A 26 5.99 -2.43 -2.74
CA GLU A 26 5.73 -1.44 -1.69
C GLU A 26 6.45 -1.80 -0.39
N TYR A 27 6.30 -3.03 0.09
CA TYR A 27 6.98 -3.51 1.29
C TYR A 27 8.51 -3.36 1.21
N TRP A 28 9.13 -3.77 0.09
CA TRP A 28 10.57 -3.67 -0.09
C TRP A 28 11.05 -2.23 -0.28
N LEU A 29 10.28 -1.39 -0.97
CA LEU A 29 10.59 0.05 -1.09
C LEU A 29 10.52 0.74 0.27
N HIS A 30 9.51 0.44 1.09
CA HIS A 30 9.41 0.98 2.44
C HIS A 30 10.63 0.59 3.28
N ARG A 31 11.03 -0.69 3.28
CA ARG A 31 12.28 -1.14 3.94
C ARG A 31 13.51 -0.42 3.41
N LEU A 32 13.62 -0.29 2.10
CA LEU A 32 14.76 0.39 1.47
C LEU A 32 14.83 1.86 1.88
N MET A 33 13.70 2.54 2.02
CA MET A 33 13.65 3.93 2.48
C MET A 33 14.14 4.11 3.92
N HIS A 34 14.02 3.09 4.78
CA HIS A 34 14.60 3.12 6.12
C HIS A 34 16.13 2.99 6.14
N VAL A 35 16.71 2.18 5.25
CA VAL A 35 18.17 1.92 5.26
C VAL A 35 18.96 2.85 4.35
N ASN A 36 18.36 3.35 3.26
CA ASN A 36 19.03 4.22 2.31
C ASN A 36 18.68 5.70 2.53
N ARG A 37 19.68 6.50 2.95
CA ARG A 37 19.47 7.92 3.27
C ARG A 37 18.96 8.76 2.09
N LYS A 38 19.43 8.50 0.86
CA LYS A 38 19.04 9.30 -0.32
C LYS A 38 17.62 8.97 -0.76
N ILE A 39 17.29 7.68 -0.85
CA ILE A 39 15.95 7.21 -1.25
C ILE A 39 14.92 7.55 -0.17
N GLY A 40 15.28 7.42 1.11
CA GLY A 40 14.38 7.62 2.24
C GLY A 40 14.30 9.03 2.79
N GLU A 41 14.83 10.06 2.13
CA GLU A 41 14.82 11.43 2.65
C GLU A 41 13.38 11.94 2.91
N ARG A 42 12.52 11.86 1.90
CA ARG A 42 11.10 12.23 2.04
C ARG A 42 10.36 11.36 3.03
N HIS A 43 10.70 10.08 3.11
CA HIS A 43 10.09 9.13 4.03
C HIS A 43 10.46 9.46 5.49
N ARG A 44 11.70 9.85 5.77
CA ARG A 44 12.09 10.33 7.11
C ARG A 44 11.39 11.62 7.50
N ASP A 45 11.15 12.51 6.55
CA ASP A 45 10.37 13.73 6.80
C ASP A 45 8.91 13.41 7.08
N HIS A 46 8.35 12.43 6.37
CA HIS A 46 7.02 11.89 6.61
C HIS A 46 6.92 11.30 8.04
N HIS A 47 7.89 10.51 8.50
CA HIS A 47 7.95 10.02 9.88
C HIS A 47 7.98 11.15 10.91
N ARG A 48 8.75 12.22 10.67
CA ARG A 48 8.82 13.37 11.57
C ARG A 48 7.51 14.14 11.67
N ARG A 49 6.82 14.33 10.55
CA ARG A 49 5.53 15.02 10.52
C ARG A 49 4.38 14.14 10.99
N ASN A 50 4.52 12.83 10.81
CA ASN A 50 3.47 11.82 11.06
C ASN A 50 2.14 12.15 10.37
N GLU A 51 2.21 12.63 9.14
CA GLU A 51 1.06 13.04 8.34
C GLU A 51 1.18 12.49 6.92
N GLY A 52 0.08 11.98 6.38
CA GLY A 52 -0.02 11.62 4.97
C GLY A 52 -0.15 12.85 4.07
N GLN A 53 0.26 12.72 2.82
CA GLN A 53 0.17 13.83 1.83
C GLN A 53 -1.23 13.98 1.22
N GLY A 54 -2.12 13.02 1.45
CA GLY A 54 -3.46 12.93 0.86
C GLY A 54 -3.54 11.84 -0.20
N VAL A 55 -4.71 11.19 -0.28
CA VAL A 55 -4.93 10.00 -1.13
C VAL A 55 -4.58 10.25 -2.60
N ILE A 56 -5.01 11.38 -3.17
CA ILE A 56 -4.81 11.70 -4.59
C ILE A 56 -3.33 11.91 -4.92
N TRP A 57 -2.59 12.62 -4.05
CA TRP A 57 -1.17 12.88 -4.28
C TRP A 57 -0.33 11.62 -4.11
N GLU A 58 -0.66 10.78 -3.14
CA GLU A 58 -0.03 9.49 -2.94
C GLU A 58 -0.26 8.55 -4.13
N PHE A 59 -1.51 8.42 -4.58
CA PHE A 59 -1.86 7.65 -5.77
C PHE A 59 -1.11 8.12 -7.01
N ARG A 60 -1.07 9.45 -7.24
CA ARG A 60 -0.30 10.03 -8.34
C ARG A 60 1.17 9.62 -8.29
N ASP A 61 1.79 9.71 -7.11
CA ASP A 61 3.21 9.40 -6.95
C ASP A 61 3.48 7.91 -7.22
N TYR A 62 2.58 7.02 -6.82
CA TYR A 62 2.66 5.60 -7.17
C TYR A 62 2.53 5.38 -8.68
N VAL A 63 1.56 6.00 -9.34
CA VAL A 63 1.36 5.86 -10.79
C VAL A 63 2.54 6.40 -11.57
N VAL A 64 3.02 7.59 -11.24
CA VAL A 64 4.17 8.21 -11.93
C VAL A 64 5.44 7.40 -11.69
N GLY A 65 5.71 6.99 -10.44
CA GLY A 65 6.91 6.23 -10.08
C GLY A 65 6.97 4.81 -10.68
N SER A 66 5.81 4.19 -10.95
CA SER A 66 5.73 2.83 -11.50
C SER A 66 5.21 2.75 -12.94
N SER A 67 5.05 3.88 -13.64
CA SER A 67 4.40 3.96 -14.96
C SER A 67 4.97 2.97 -15.99
N LEU A 68 6.30 2.83 -16.08
CA LEU A 68 6.94 1.89 -17.01
C LEU A 68 6.61 0.44 -16.65
N VAL A 69 6.60 0.11 -15.36
CA VAL A 69 6.27 -1.25 -14.88
C VAL A 69 4.80 -1.55 -15.12
N MET A 70 3.92 -0.57 -14.93
CA MET A 70 2.48 -0.71 -15.19
C MET A 70 2.15 -1.02 -16.65
N LEU A 71 2.99 -0.59 -17.59
CA LEU A 71 2.80 -0.82 -19.03
C LEU A 71 3.53 -2.06 -19.55
N LEU A 72 4.35 -2.72 -18.75
CA LEU A 72 5.25 -3.78 -19.18
C LEU A 72 4.55 -4.91 -19.92
N MET A 73 3.41 -5.39 -19.43
CA MET A 73 2.74 -6.58 -19.99
C MET A 73 2.01 -6.33 -21.32
N PHE A 74 1.91 -5.07 -21.76
CA PHE A 74 1.45 -4.76 -23.13
C PHE A 74 2.42 -5.25 -24.21
N VAL A 75 3.68 -5.46 -23.88
CA VAL A 75 4.68 -6.09 -24.78
C VAL A 75 4.30 -7.54 -25.10
N TYR A 76 3.64 -8.23 -24.16
CA TYR A 76 3.23 -9.62 -24.34
C TYR A 76 1.89 -9.73 -25.06
N SER A 77 0.83 -9.08 -24.57
CA SER A 77 -0.49 -9.03 -25.23
C SER A 77 -1.37 -7.93 -24.61
N TRP A 78 -2.38 -7.47 -25.36
CA TRP A 78 -3.32 -6.46 -24.88
C TRP A 78 -4.12 -6.90 -23.64
N ASP A 79 -4.62 -8.13 -23.61
CA ASP A 79 -5.39 -8.65 -22.49
C ASP A 79 -4.53 -8.83 -21.23
N ALA A 80 -3.29 -9.29 -21.36
CA ALA A 80 -2.35 -9.34 -20.27
C ALA A 80 -1.98 -7.92 -19.77
N GLY A 81 -1.70 -6.99 -20.70
CA GLY A 81 -1.39 -5.61 -20.39
C GLY A 81 -2.53 -4.90 -19.66
N LEU A 82 -3.77 -5.07 -20.10
CA LEU A 82 -4.94 -4.50 -19.42
C LEU A 82 -5.12 -5.09 -18.02
N GLY A 83 -5.03 -6.42 -17.87
CA GLY A 83 -5.11 -7.05 -16.56
C GLY A 83 -4.03 -6.55 -15.60
N TRP A 84 -2.79 -6.51 -16.06
CA TRP A 84 -1.65 -6.02 -15.29
C TRP A 84 -1.80 -4.55 -14.88
N LEU A 85 -2.17 -3.68 -15.81
CA LEU A 85 -2.40 -2.26 -15.55
C LEU A 85 -3.50 -2.05 -14.52
N LEU A 86 -4.65 -2.70 -14.70
CA LEU A 86 -5.78 -2.58 -13.78
C LEU A 86 -5.43 -3.12 -12.38
N GLY A 87 -4.71 -4.24 -12.28
CA GLY A 87 -4.25 -4.79 -11.00
C GLY A 87 -3.31 -3.84 -10.27
N SER A 88 -2.35 -3.26 -10.99
CA SER A 88 -1.40 -2.28 -10.45
C SER A 88 -2.10 -1.00 -9.99
N LEU A 89 -3.00 -0.44 -10.81
CA LEU A 89 -3.77 0.76 -10.46
C LEU A 89 -4.69 0.53 -9.27
N THR A 90 -5.34 -0.64 -9.22
CA THR A 90 -6.21 -1.02 -8.09
C THR A 90 -5.40 -1.08 -6.79
N TYR A 91 -4.22 -1.71 -6.83
CA TYR A 91 -3.35 -1.74 -5.64
C TYR A 91 -2.87 -0.34 -5.25
N ALA A 92 -2.41 0.46 -6.21
CA ALA A 92 -1.94 1.82 -5.95
C ALA A 92 -3.03 2.69 -5.29
N ALA A 93 -4.27 2.60 -5.77
CA ALA A 93 -5.41 3.32 -5.20
C ALA A 93 -5.75 2.80 -3.79
N PHE A 94 -5.75 1.49 -3.59
CA PHE A 94 -5.98 0.88 -2.29
C PHE A 94 -4.88 1.26 -1.29
N SER A 95 -3.62 1.22 -1.70
CA SER A 95 -2.49 1.57 -0.84
C SER A 95 -2.50 3.05 -0.44
N ALA A 96 -2.72 3.95 -1.40
CA ALA A 96 -2.82 5.38 -1.12
C ALA A 96 -3.95 5.70 -0.13
N TYR A 97 -5.11 5.06 -0.29
CA TYR A 97 -6.22 5.17 0.65
C TYR A 97 -5.88 4.58 2.03
N ALA A 98 -5.33 3.36 2.07
CA ALA A 98 -5.00 2.65 3.30
C ALA A 98 -3.92 3.40 4.12
N HIS A 99 -2.92 3.96 3.45
CA HIS A 99 -1.87 4.77 4.05
C HIS A 99 -2.47 6.01 4.74
N GLN A 100 -3.27 6.78 4.02
CA GLN A 100 -3.93 7.97 4.59
C GLN A 100 -4.90 7.60 5.72
N LEU A 101 -5.68 6.52 5.56
CA LEU A 101 -6.60 6.03 6.58
C LEU A 101 -5.86 5.67 7.87
N GLN A 102 -4.72 5.01 7.79
CA GLN A 102 -3.92 4.65 8.96
C GLN A 102 -3.34 5.87 9.69
N HIS A 103 -3.05 6.96 8.99
CA HIS A 103 -2.64 8.20 9.65
C HIS A 103 -3.77 8.92 10.37
N GLU A 104 -5.00 8.89 9.84
CA GLU A 104 -6.10 9.72 10.35
C GLU A 104 -7.15 8.94 11.14
N ASN A 105 -7.39 7.68 10.79
CA ASN A 105 -8.36 6.82 11.47
C ASN A 105 -7.97 5.33 11.42
N PRO A 106 -6.93 4.94 12.15
CA PRO A 106 -6.39 3.57 12.11
C PRO A 106 -7.41 2.50 12.52
N THR A 107 -8.42 2.85 13.32
CA THR A 107 -9.46 1.91 13.77
C THR A 107 -10.37 1.42 12.64
N LYS A 108 -10.41 2.14 11.51
CA LYS A 108 -11.18 1.73 10.32
C LYS A 108 -10.44 0.74 9.41
N CYS A 109 -9.20 0.41 9.72
CA CYS A 109 -8.40 -0.54 8.94
C CYS A 109 -8.77 -1.99 9.31
N PHE A 110 -10.02 -2.39 9.01
CA PHE A 110 -10.63 -3.64 9.48
C PHE A 110 -10.08 -4.92 8.82
N TRP A 111 -9.34 -4.81 7.72
CA TRP A 111 -8.77 -5.95 7.00
C TRP A 111 -7.42 -6.42 7.57
N MET A 112 -6.88 -5.74 8.58
CA MET A 112 -5.72 -6.12 9.36
C MET A 112 -6.09 -6.15 10.84
N LYS A 113 -5.51 -7.07 11.61
CA LYS A 113 -5.73 -7.14 13.09
C LYS A 113 -5.16 -5.91 13.79
N MET A 114 -4.10 -5.37 13.23
CA MET A 114 -3.41 -4.19 13.73
C MET A 114 -3.03 -3.34 12.51
N PRO A 115 -3.30 -2.02 12.51
CA PRO A 115 -2.91 -1.14 11.44
C PRO A 115 -1.39 -0.95 11.46
N VAL A 116 -0.68 -1.80 10.70
CA VAL A 116 0.78 -1.96 10.81
C VAL A 116 1.55 -0.69 10.55
N HIS A 117 1.12 0.12 9.57
CA HIS A 117 1.76 1.39 9.26
C HIS A 117 1.56 2.44 10.36
N TYR A 118 0.36 2.49 10.95
CA TYR A 118 0.09 3.35 12.09
C TYR A 118 1.01 3.05 13.27
N VAL A 119 1.11 1.77 13.67
CA VAL A 119 1.97 1.39 14.80
C VAL A 119 3.45 1.53 14.49
N HIS A 120 3.84 1.36 13.23
CA HIS A 120 5.19 1.61 12.74
C HIS A 120 5.60 3.06 13.02
N HIS A 121 4.73 4.03 12.70
CA HIS A 121 4.93 5.44 13.02
C HIS A 121 4.83 5.72 14.52
N LYS A 122 3.75 5.28 15.17
CA LYS A 122 3.45 5.56 16.57
C LYS A 122 4.58 5.15 17.52
N TYR A 123 5.23 4.02 17.23
CA TYR A 123 6.29 3.46 18.09
C TYR A 123 7.70 3.56 17.49
N GLY A 124 7.87 4.26 16.37
CA GLY A 124 9.17 4.41 15.71
C GLY A 124 9.81 3.09 15.34
N MET A 125 9.06 2.19 14.72
CA MET A 125 9.49 0.81 14.44
C MET A 125 10.37 0.72 13.18
N TRP A 126 11.63 1.14 13.27
CA TRP A 126 12.57 1.19 12.13
C TRP A 126 12.86 -0.16 11.46
N GLU A 127 12.62 -1.27 12.15
CA GLU A 127 12.94 -2.63 11.68
C GLU A 127 11.72 -3.56 11.59
N HIS A 128 10.50 -3.05 11.83
CA HIS A 128 9.29 -3.86 11.89
C HIS A 128 8.10 -3.14 11.25
N ASN A 129 7.10 -3.94 10.82
CA ASN A 129 5.81 -3.44 10.37
C ASN A 129 5.91 -2.51 9.15
N PHE A 130 6.52 -3.01 8.07
CA PHE A 130 6.77 -2.24 6.85
C PHE A 130 5.60 -2.23 5.87
N GLY A 131 4.57 -3.07 6.08
CA GLY A 131 3.36 -3.04 5.25
C GLY A 131 2.65 -1.68 5.34
N LEU A 132 2.13 -1.19 4.21
CA LEU A 132 1.24 -0.03 4.19
C LEU A 132 -0.22 -0.49 4.09
N ALA A 133 -0.61 -0.98 2.92
CA ALA A 133 -1.98 -1.40 2.69
C ALA A 133 -2.29 -2.78 3.28
N VAL A 134 -1.30 -3.66 3.35
CA VAL A 134 -1.43 -5.05 3.83
C VAL A 134 -0.22 -5.44 4.68
N ASP A 135 -0.42 -6.37 5.62
CA ASP A 135 0.61 -6.87 6.52
C ASP A 135 1.18 -8.25 6.13
N TRP A 136 0.79 -8.78 4.96
CA TRP A 136 1.16 -10.14 4.51
C TRP A 136 2.67 -10.36 4.50
N TRP A 137 3.40 -9.38 3.99
CA TRP A 137 4.85 -9.49 3.83
C TRP A 137 5.59 -9.34 5.14
N ASP A 138 5.04 -8.61 6.10
CA ASP A 138 5.57 -8.57 7.46
C ASP A 138 5.52 -9.97 8.10
N HIS A 139 4.42 -10.70 7.88
CA HIS A 139 4.32 -12.08 8.34
C HIS A 139 5.26 -13.04 7.59
N VAL A 140 5.35 -12.91 6.25
CA VAL A 140 6.21 -13.77 5.42
C VAL A 140 7.69 -13.56 5.74
N PHE A 141 8.13 -12.32 5.94
CA PHE A 141 9.53 -11.98 6.18
C PHE A 141 9.89 -11.82 7.66
N GLY A 142 8.97 -12.12 8.57
CA GLY A 142 9.21 -12.12 10.02
C GLY A 142 9.43 -10.71 10.60
N THR A 143 8.92 -9.68 9.95
CA THR A 143 9.00 -8.29 10.43
C THR A 143 7.74 -7.83 11.15
N TYR A 144 6.69 -8.67 11.21
CA TYR A 144 5.48 -8.36 11.96
C TYR A 144 5.77 -8.36 13.46
N LYS A 145 5.47 -7.23 14.11
CA LYS A 145 5.57 -7.07 15.56
C LYS A 145 4.25 -6.57 16.11
N SER A 146 3.56 -7.45 16.81
CA SER A 146 2.31 -7.12 17.49
C SER A 146 2.57 -6.26 18.72
N VAL A 147 1.77 -5.22 18.89
CA VAL A 147 1.77 -4.34 20.06
C VAL A 147 0.35 -3.97 20.44
N GLU A 148 0.15 -3.59 21.68
CA GLU A 148 -1.10 -2.97 22.11
C GLU A 148 -1.11 -1.53 21.58
N TRP A 149 -2.06 -1.22 20.70
CA TRP A 149 -2.08 0.04 19.96
C TRP A 149 -3.34 0.86 20.20
N LEU A 150 -4.44 0.21 20.62
CA LEU A 150 -5.73 0.84 20.82
C LEU A 150 -5.77 1.52 22.20
N SER A 151 -5.90 2.83 22.21
CA SER A 151 -6.05 3.65 23.41
C SER A 151 -7.31 4.51 23.30
N GLU A 152 -7.63 5.28 24.34
CA GLU A 152 -8.76 6.24 24.33
C GLU A 152 -8.68 7.22 23.13
N LYS A 153 -7.45 7.61 22.74
CA LYS A 153 -7.24 8.48 21.59
C LYS A 153 -7.70 7.83 20.29
N GLU A 154 -7.27 6.59 20.04
CA GLU A 154 -7.66 5.86 18.83
C GLU A 154 -9.16 5.53 18.84
N MET A 155 -9.74 5.24 20.01
CA MET A 155 -11.18 5.03 20.13
C MET A 155 -11.98 6.31 19.81
N ALA A 156 -11.53 7.47 20.24
CA ALA A 156 -12.14 8.75 19.87
C ALA A 156 -12.09 9.00 18.34
N LEU A 157 -11.00 8.63 17.68
CA LEU A 157 -10.88 8.71 16.22
C LEU A 157 -11.86 7.77 15.50
N SER A 158 -12.31 6.69 16.15
CA SER A 158 -13.24 5.72 15.54
C SER A 158 -14.59 6.29 15.16
N GLU A 159 -14.97 7.45 15.66
CA GLU A 159 -16.21 8.17 15.28
C GLU A 159 -16.14 8.73 13.86
N ARG A 160 -14.93 8.94 13.30
CA ARG A 160 -14.77 9.41 11.93
C ARG A 160 -15.24 8.37 10.92
N GLY A 161 -15.86 8.82 9.85
CA GLY A 161 -16.25 7.97 8.71
C GLY A 161 -15.06 7.56 7.85
N TYR A 162 -15.24 6.49 7.07
CA TYR A 162 -14.22 5.95 6.15
C TYR A 162 -13.71 6.96 5.10
N LEU A 163 -14.53 7.96 4.74
CA LEU A 163 -14.18 8.97 3.75
C LEU A 163 -13.78 10.32 4.36
N GLN A 164 -13.80 10.43 5.70
CA GLN A 164 -13.40 11.63 6.42
C GLN A 164 -11.89 11.64 6.64
N LEU A 165 -11.15 11.82 5.55
CA LEU A 165 -9.70 11.86 5.52
C LEU A 165 -9.21 12.86 4.46
N LYS A 166 -7.94 13.20 4.49
CA LYS A 166 -7.32 14.12 3.53
C LYS A 166 -7.24 13.46 2.15
N TRP A 167 -7.85 14.08 1.16
CA TRP A 167 -7.83 13.58 -0.22
C TRP A 167 -6.72 14.22 -1.06
N TRP A 168 -6.37 15.50 -0.82
CA TRP A 168 -5.34 16.28 -1.52
C TRP A 168 -4.60 17.26 -0.60
#